data_03641227d3ad3254a5c5477443f5d966
#
_entry.id   03641227d3ad3254a5c5477443f5d966
#
_cell.length_a   1.000
_cell.length_b   1.000
_cell.length_c   1.000
_cell.angle_alpha   90.00
_cell.angle_beta   90.00
_cell.angle_gamma   90.00
#
_symmetry.space_group_name_H-M   'P 1'
#
loop_
_entity.id
_entity.type
_entity.pdbx_description
1 polymer ?
#
loop_
_entity_poly.entity_id
_entity_poly.type
_entity_poly.pdbx_seq_one_letter_code
_entity_poly.pdbx_strand_id
1 'polypeptide(L)'
;MESQTVNQLIKQSRKLRGLTQQDLANQAGLSLRTVQRIEKGTEEISGFSLRQISQILEIPLEQLIMPNVNQISIDKNQSGSIKALYLASLTFLVNPLLGLLVPAIMGYTKQNKDAQYSIHLKKIIIIHATGLLFLGAFIGYILAADFLKIELPSSLNYIFNSWLFLLIPVCYYVVIITFTAVNYFRIKGSDVS
;
A
#
# COMPACT_ATOMS: atom_id res chain seq x y z
N MET A 1 5.10 8.54 -11.72
CA MET A 1 5.98 7.50 -12.30
C MET A 1 5.59 7.39 -13.77
N GLU A 2 6.51 7.69 -14.70
CA GLU A 2 6.24 7.57 -16.14
C GLU A 2 5.94 6.10 -16.47
N SER A 3 4.85 5.87 -17.19
CA SER A 3 4.51 4.55 -17.73
C SER A 3 5.63 4.13 -18.69
N GLN A 4 6.32 3.07 -18.35
CA GLN A 4 7.39 2.52 -19.18
C GLN A 4 6.79 2.03 -20.50
N THR A 5 7.15 2.67 -21.61
CA THR A 5 6.66 2.27 -22.93
C THR A 5 7.31 0.96 -23.36
N VAL A 6 6.64 0.18 -24.24
CA VAL A 6 7.18 -1.08 -24.81
C VAL A 6 8.61 -0.89 -25.35
N ASN A 7 8.84 0.23 -26.00
CA ASN A 7 10.12 0.57 -26.62
C ASN A 7 11.24 0.76 -25.59
N GLN A 8 10.92 1.38 -24.45
CA GLN A 8 11.85 1.53 -23.33
C GLN A 8 12.15 0.19 -22.67
N LEU A 9 11.14 -0.66 -22.49
CA LEU A 9 11.30 -2.01 -21.94
C LEU A 9 12.22 -2.87 -22.80
N ILE A 10 12.00 -2.91 -24.12
CA ILE A 10 12.85 -3.63 -25.08
C ILE A 10 14.28 -3.12 -25.00
N LYS A 11 14.50 -1.81 -25.07
CA LYS A 11 15.82 -1.18 -25.00
C LYS A 11 16.55 -1.49 -23.69
N GLN A 12 15.85 -1.45 -22.57
CA GLN A 12 16.42 -1.71 -21.24
C GLN A 12 16.79 -3.19 -21.10
N SER A 13 15.91 -4.11 -21.50
CA SER A 13 16.15 -5.56 -21.42
C SER A 13 17.31 -5.98 -22.30
N ARG A 14 17.42 -5.42 -23.52
CA ARG A 14 18.58 -5.63 -24.39
C ARG A 14 19.88 -5.23 -23.70
N LYS A 15 19.92 -4.02 -23.10
CA LYS A 15 21.11 -3.51 -22.41
C LYS A 15 21.47 -4.37 -21.20
N LEU A 16 20.48 -4.82 -20.43
CA LEU A 16 20.70 -5.71 -19.26
C LEU A 16 21.33 -7.05 -19.67
N ARG A 17 21.05 -7.52 -20.89
CA ARG A 17 21.68 -8.73 -21.47
C ARG A 17 23.00 -8.46 -22.17
N GLY A 18 23.52 -7.24 -22.15
CA GLY A 18 24.77 -6.85 -22.79
C GLY A 18 24.74 -6.88 -24.34
N LEU A 19 23.55 -6.96 -24.95
CA LEU A 19 23.40 -7.02 -26.40
C LEU A 19 23.48 -5.62 -27.02
N THR A 20 24.19 -5.53 -28.18
CA THR A 20 24.08 -4.35 -29.06
C THR A 20 22.78 -4.38 -29.86
N GLN A 21 22.38 -3.27 -30.46
CA GLN A 21 21.23 -3.26 -31.39
C GLN A 21 21.44 -4.19 -32.59
N GLN A 22 22.68 -4.33 -33.04
CA GLN A 22 23.05 -5.22 -34.12
C GLN A 22 22.91 -6.69 -33.70
N ASP A 23 23.33 -7.04 -32.47
CA ASP A 23 23.19 -8.40 -31.94
C ASP A 23 21.72 -8.80 -31.81
N LEU A 24 20.88 -7.90 -31.27
CA LEU A 24 19.44 -8.14 -31.20
C LEU A 24 18.84 -8.33 -32.60
N ALA A 25 19.22 -7.47 -33.56
CA ALA A 25 18.74 -7.58 -34.94
C ALA A 25 19.10 -8.92 -35.55
N ASN A 26 20.37 -9.34 -35.43
CA ASN A 26 20.86 -10.61 -35.98
C ASN A 26 20.16 -11.82 -35.34
N GLN A 27 20.04 -11.83 -34.00
CA GLN A 27 19.41 -12.93 -33.29
C GLN A 27 17.89 -13.00 -33.54
N ALA A 28 17.21 -11.84 -33.65
CA ALA A 28 15.78 -11.80 -33.91
C ALA A 28 15.41 -11.96 -35.40
N GLY A 29 16.38 -12.08 -36.31
CA GLY A 29 16.11 -12.12 -37.74
C GLY A 29 15.50 -10.83 -38.28
N LEU A 30 15.81 -9.69 -37.66
CA LEU A 30 15.32 -8.36 -38.02
C LEU A 30 16.46 -7.51 -38.62
N SER A 31 16.09 -6.45 -39.36
CA SER A 31 17.10 -5.47 -39.78
C SER A 31 17.50 -4.58 -38.60
N LEU A 32 18.75 -4.10 -38.56
CA LEU A 32 19.22 -3.12 -37.59
C LEU A 32 18.30 -1.88 -37.57
N ARG A 33 17.87 -1.44 -38.77
CA ARG A 33 16.95 -0.29 -38.91
C ARG A 33 15.63 -0.54 -38.23
N THR A 34 15.10 -1.77 -38.30
CA THR A 34 13.87 -2.16 -37.60
C THR A 34 14.05 -2.07 -36.09
N VAL A 35 15.14 -2.63 -35.54
CA VAL A 35 15.41 -2.55 -34.10
C VAL A 35 15.56 -1.10 -33.63
N GLN A 36 16.27 -0.26 -34.39
CA GLN A 36 16.42 1.15 -34.08
C GLN A 36 15.08 1.90 -34.06
N ARG A 37 14.18 1.62 -35.01
CA ARG A 37 12.84 2.23 -35.06
C ARG A 37 11.95 1.78 -33.89
N ILE A 38 12.02 0.50 -33.57
CA ILE A 38 11.34 -0.07 -32.40
C ILE A 38 11.80 0.61 -31.12
N GLU A 39 13.11 0.72 -30.88
CA GLU A 39 13.61 1.36 -29.66
C GLU A 39 13.38 2.87 -29.59
N LYS A 40 13.22 3.53 -30.74
CA LYS A 40 12.85 4.95 -30.81
C LYS A 40 11.35 5.19 -30.62
N GLY A 41 10.52 4.17 -30.84
CA GLY A 41 9.07 4.31 -30.76
C GLY A 41 8.45 5.08 -31.93
N THR A 42 9.10 5.10 -33.07
CA THR A 42 8.64 5.82 -34.25
C THR A 42 7.67 5.04 -35.12
N GLU A 43 7.41 3.78 -34.79
CA GLU A 43 6.57 2.90 -35.58
C GLU A 43 5.85 1.87 -34.72
N GLU A 44 4.68 1.44 -35.17
CA GLU A 44 3.95 0.35 -34.58
C GLU A 44 4.71 -0.98 -34.83
N ILE A 45 4.91 -1.74 -33.76
CA ILE A 45 5.72 -2.96 -33.80
C ILE A 45 4.85 -4.10 -34.30
N SER A 46 5.25 -4.75 -35.42
CA SER A 46 4.52 -5.90 -35.92
C SER A 46 4.52 -7.07 -34.91
N GLY A 47 3.43 -7.85 -34.90
CA GLY A 47 3.32 -9.01 -34.01
C GLY A 47 4.43 -10.05 -34.24
N PHE A 48 4.96 -10.16 -35.43
CA PHE A 48 6.13 -11.02 -35.75
C PHE A 48 7.36 -10.49 -35.01
N SER A 49 7.70 -9.21 -35.14
CA SER A 49 8.85 -8.59 -34.47
C SER A 49 8.75 -8.69 -32.95
N LEU A 50 7.56 -8.46 -32.39
CA LEU A 50 7.31 -8.61 -30.95
C LEU A 50 7.61 -10.03 -30.48
N ARG A 51 7.16 -11.04 -31.21
CA ARG A 51 7.39 -12.45 -30.86
C ARG A 51 8.86 -12.82 -30.91
N GLN A 52 9.61 -12.40 -31.94
CA GLN A 52 11.04 -12.66 -32.06
C GLN A 52 11.82 -11.99 -30.91
N ILE A 53 11.52 -10.70 -30.63
CA ILE A 53 12.16 -9.96 -29.56
C ILE A 53 11.82 -10.57 -28.18
N SER A 54 10.58 -10.98 -27.98
CA SER A 54 10.10 -11.67 -26.77
C SER A 54 10.95 -12.92 -26.47
N GLN A 55 11.20 -13.74 -27.48
CA GLN A 55 12.00 -14.97 -27.34
C GLN A 55 13.47 -14.67 -27.01
N ILE A 56 14.08 -13.72 -27.71
CA ILE A 56 15.52 -13.40 -27.55
C ILE A 56 15.75 -12.70 -26.19
N LEU A 57 14.87 -11.81 -25.80
CA LEU A 57 14.97 -11.10 -24.54
C LEU A 57 14.33 -11.84 -23.36
N GLU A 58 13.76 -13.04 -23.59
CA GLU A 58 13.03 -13.85 -22.59
C GLU A 58 12.01 -13.02 -21.79
N ILE A 59 11.32 -12.13 -22.49
CA ILE A 59 10.24 -11.31 -21.93
C ILE A 59 8.93 -11.96 -22.34
N PRO A 60 8.01 -12.25 -21.42
CA PRO A 60 6.69 -12.72 -21.78
C PRO A 60 6.01 -11.82 -22.81
N LEU A 61 5.47 -12.41 -23.88
CA LEU A 61 4.86 -11.67 -24.99
C LEU A 61 3.74 -10.72 -24.51
N GLU A 62 3.00 -11.13 -23.47
CA GLU A 62 1.95 -10.37 -22.83
C GLU A 62 2.47 -9.04 -22.27
N GLN A 63 3.70 -9.00 -21.75
CA GLN A 63 4.33 -7.77 -21.25
C GLN A 63 4.68 -6.80 -22.38
N LEU A 64 4.94 -7.32 -23.58
CA LEU A 64 5.22 -6.49 -24.75
C LEU A 64 3.95 -6.01 -25.45
N ILE A 65 2.87 -6.79 -25.41
CA ILE A 65 1.57 -6.41 -26.01
C ILE A 65 0.82 -5.44 -25.09
N MET A 66 0.89 -5.68 -23.78
CA MET A 66 0.18 -4.89 -22.76
C MET A 66 1.10 -4.56 -21.59
N PRO A 67 2.05 -3.63 -21.77
CA PRO A 67 3.05 -3.31 -20.74
C PRO A 67 2.43 -2.85 -19.42
N ASN A 68 1.20 -2.35 -19.44
CA ASN A 68 0.50 -1.86 -18.26
C ASN A 68 -0.34 -2.92 -17.54
N VAL A 69 -0.63 -4.09 -18.14
CA VAL A 69 -1.52 -5.09 -17.52
C VAL A 69 -0.90 -5.68 -16.25
N ASN A 70 0.39 -5.99 -16.26
CA ASN A 70 1.06 -6.49 -15.05
C ASN A 70 1.21 -5.41 -13.97
N GLN A 71 1.46 -4.15 -14.35
CA GLN A 71 1.46 -3.05 -13.39
C GLN A 71 0.07 -2.80 -12.83
N ILE A 72 -0.96 -2.79 -13.67
CA ILE A 72 -2.37 -2.62 -13.24
C ILE A 72 -2.78 -3.77 -12.30
N SER A 73 -2.40 -5.01 -12.59
CA SER A 73 -2.74 -6.16 -11.73
C SER A 73 -1.95 -6.15 -10.42
N ILE A 74 -0.68 -5.74 -10.44
CA ILE A 74 0.15 -5.57 -9.24
C ILE A 74 -0.39 -4.42 -8.38
N ASP A 75 -0.67 -3.27 -8.96
CA ASP A 75 -1.26 -2.12 -8.28
C ASP A 75 -2.63 -2.44 -7.67
N LYS A 76 -3.47 -3.17 -8.40
CA LYS A 76 -4.79 -3.58 -7.90
C LYS A 76 -4.68 -4.57 -6.74
N ASN A 77 -3.77 -5.53 -6.79
CA ASN A 77 -3.51 -6.47 -5.69
C ASN A 77 -2.89 -5.76 -4.49
N GLN A 78 -2.01 -4.81 -4.72
CA GLN A 78 -1.39 -4.00 -3.68
C GLN A 78 -2.41 -3.11 -2.98
N SER A 79 -3.19 -2.38 -3.75
CA SER A 79 -4.29 -1.55 -3.26
C SER A 79 -5.31 -2.39 -2.47
N GLY A 80 -5.70 -3.57 -2.97
CA GLY A 80 -6.58 -4.51 -2.28
C GLY A 80 -6.01 -4.96 -0.93
N SER A 81 -4.72 -5.27 -0.87
CA SER A 81 -4.05 -5.66 0.37
C SER A 81 -4.00 -4.54 1.40
N ILE A 82 -3.75 -3.30 0.97
CA ILE A 82 -3.74 -2.13 1.87
C ILE A 82 -5.16 -1.81 2.35
N LYS A 83 -6.16 -1.88 1.48
CA LYS A 83 -7.58 -1.73 1.86
C LYS A 83 -7.98 -2.76 2.90
N ALA A 84 -7.55 -4.02 2.75
CA ALA A 84 -7.81 -5.08 3.72
C ALA A 84 -7.21 -4.77 5.10
N LEU A 85 -6.03 -4.12 5.19
CA LEU A 85 -5.46 -3.67 6.45
C LEU A 85 -6.36 -2.66 7.17
N TYR A 86 -6.90 -1.68 6.43
CA TYR A 86 -7.81 -0.69 7.03
C TYR A 86 -9.14 -1.31 7.45
N LEU A 87 -9.67 -2.27 6.68
CA LEU A 87 -10.86 -3.02 7.11
C LEU A 87 -10.58 -3.88 8.35
N ALA A 88 -9.42 -4.54 8.40
CA ALA A 88 -8.99 -5.30 9.56
C ALA A 88 -8.81 -4.41 10.80
N SER A 89 -8.37 -3.16 10.64
CA SER A 89 -8.24 -2.25 11.76
C SER A 89 -9.60 -1.90 12.40
N LEU A 90 -10.72 -2.01 11.66
CA LEU A 90 -12.07 -1.77 12.20
C LEU A 90 -12.50 -2.81 13.25
N THR A 91 -11.77 -3.90 13.42
CA THR A 91 -12.00 -4.86 14.51
C THR A 91 -11.89 -4.21 15.89
N PHE A 92 -11.27 -3.01 15.99
CA PHE A 92 -11.24 -2.24 17.23
C PHE A 92 -12.65 -1.87 17.75
N LEU A 93 -13.67 -1.84 16.88
CA LEU A 93 -15.07 -1.59 17.27
C LEU A 93 -15.61 -2.68 18.20
N VAL A 94 -15.13 -3.91 18.06
CA VAL A 94 -15.48 -5.04 18.93
C VAL A 94 -14.62 -5.01 20.21
N ASN A 95 -13.31 -4.82 20.02
CA ASN A 95 -12.35 -4.72 21.12
C ASN A 95 -11.16 -3.87 20.67
N PRO A 96 -10.78 -2.82 21.44
CA PRO A 96 -9.68 -1.93 21.08
C PRO A 96 -8.35 -2.64 20.81
N LEU A 97 -8.06 -3.77 21.50
CA LEU A 97 -6.86 -4.58 21.27
C LEU A 97 -6.86 -5.26 19.90
N LEU A 98 -8.03 -5.67 19.40
CA LEU A 98 -8.13 -6.34 18.09
C LEU A 98 -7.75 -5.41 16.93
N GLY A 99 -8.03 -4.11 17.05
CA GLY A 99 -7.63 -3.12 16.06
C GLY A 99 -6.10 -3.01 15.88
N LEU A 100 -5.34 -3.39 16.89
CA LEU A 100 -3.88 -3.49 16.84
C LEU A 100 -3.42 -4.88 16.41
N LEU A 101 -3.96 -5.93 17.03
CA LEU A 101 -3.48 -7.32 16.85
C LEU A 101 -3.78 -7.85 15.45
N VAL A 102 -4.98 -7.62 14.92
CA VAL A 102 -5.37 -8.19 13.61
C VAL A 102 -4.51 -7.64 12.46
N PRO A 103 -4.33 -6.32 12.29
CA PRO A 103 -3.42 -5.79 11.29
C PRO A 103 -1.96 -6.22 11.52
N ALA A 104 -1.50 -6.33 12.77
CA ALA A 104 -0.15 -6.79 13.08
C ALA A 104 0.07 -8.24 12.63
N ILE A 105 -0.88 -9.15 12.91
CA ILE A 105 -0.84 -10.54 12.45
C ILE A 105 -0.86 -10.61 10.93
N MET A 106 -1.74 -9.85 10.26
CA MET A 106 -1.77 -9.78 8.80
C MET A 106 -0.45 -9.28 8.23
N GLY A 107 0.16 -8.29 8.88
CA GLY A 107 1.49 -7.80 8.52
C GLY A 107 2.58 -8.85 8.73
N TYR A 108 2.50 -9.65 9.79
CA TYR A 108 3.48 -10.71 10.08
C TYR A 108 3.39 -11.86 9.07
N THR A 109 2.18 -12.31 8.74
CA THR A 109 1.94 -13.45 7.85
C THR A 109 2.18 -13.15 6.38
N LYS A 110 2.16 -11.88 5.97
CA LYS A 110 2.40 -11.51 4.56
C LYS A 110 3.87 -11.67 4.18
N GLN A 111 4.16 -12.61 3.28
CA GLN A 111 5.53 -12.93 2.85
C GLN A 111 6.16 -11.82 2.00
N ASN A 112 5.44 -11.28 1.01
CA ASN A 112 5.92 -10.20 0.15
C ASN A 112 5.37 -8.84 0.60
N LYS A 113 6.15 -8.13 1.41
CA LYS A 113 5.82 -6.77 1.90
C LYS A 113 6.49 -5.74 1.01
N ASP A 114 5.72 -5.05 0.22
CA ASP A 114 6.24 -3.87 -0.46
C ASP A 114 6.32 -2.64 0.49
N ALA A 115 7.04 -1.61 0.04
CA ALA A 115 7.29 -0.42 0.85
C ALA A 115 5.99 0.29 1.26
N GLN A 116 5.01 0.39 0.34
CA GLN A 116 3.73 1.07 0.59
C GLN A 116 2.91 0.32 1.65
N TYR A 117 2.79 -1.00 1.53
CA TYR A 117 2.11 -1.83 2.52
C TYR A 117 2.72 -1.64 3.92
N SER A 118 4.05 -1.65 4.01
CA SER A 118 4.78 -1.48 5.27
C SER A 118 4.54 -0.10 5.90
N ILE A 119 4.47 0.97 5.09
CA ILE A 119 4.17 2.32 5.55
C ILE A 119 2.75 2.39 6.13
N HIS A 120 1.75 1.86 5.43
CA HIS A 120 0.36 1.86 5.89
C HIS A 120 0.17 0.99 7.14
N LEU A 121 0.80 -0.19 7.20
CA LEU A 121 0.80 -1.04 8.39
C LEU A 121 1.37 -0.32 9.61
N LYS A 122 2.53 0.34 9.48
CA LYS A 122 3.13 1.13 10.57
C LYS A 122 2.20 2.25 11.04
N LYS A 123 1.55 2.98 10.13
CA LYS A 123 0.59 4.04 10.49
C LYS A 123 -0.58 3.50 11.30
N ILE A 124 -1.15 2.36 10.91
CA ILE A 124 -2.26 1.72 11.63
C ILE A 124 -1.79 1.28 13.02
N ILE A 125 -0.66 0.60 13.12
CA ILE A 125 -0.11 0.15 14.41
C ILE A 125 0.13 1.33 15.35
N ILE A 126 0.76 2.39 14.87
CA ILE A 126 1.08 3.58 15.69
C ILE A 126 -0.21 4.22 16.22
N ILE A 127 -1.22 4.45 15.37
CA ILE A 127 -2.44 5.13 15.81
C ILE A 127 -3.23 4.30 16.83
N HIS A 128 -3.31 2.98 16.66
CA HIS A 128 -3.97 2.10 17.62
C HIS A 128 -3.17 1.95 18.91
N ALA A 129 -1.83 1.82 18.83
CA ALA A 129 -0.97 1.71 20.00
C ALA A 129 -1.01 3.00 20.85
N THR A 130 -0.92 4.17 20.23
CA THR A 130 -1.01 5.45 20.95
C THR A 130 -2.39 5.64 21.59
N GLY A 131 -3.46 5.28 20.87
CA GLY A 131 -4.81 5.35 21.41
C GLY A 131 -5.04 4.41 22.59
N LEU A 132 -4.54 3.17 22.52
CA LEU A 132 -4.60 2.21 23.62
C LEU A 132 -3.80 2.67 24.84
N LEU A 133 -2.63 3.28 24.61
CA LEU A 133 -1.81 3.83 25.69
C LEU A 133 -2.54 4.97 26.40
N PHE A 134 -3.17 5.87 25.62
CA PHE A 134 -3.98 6.96 26.17
C PHE A 134 -5.17 6.45 26.97
N LEU A 135 -5.91 5.48 26.43
CA LEU A 135 -7.05 4.86 27.09
C LEU A 135 -6.63 4.13 28.35
N GLY A 136 -5.53 3.39 28.31
CA GLY A 136 -4.98 2.69 29.48
C GLY A 136 -4.49 3.64 30.57
N ALA A 137 -3.82 4.72 30.21
CA ALA A 137 -3.39 5.76 31.14
C ALA A 137 -4.59 6.45 31.80
N PHE A 138 -5.65 6.72 31.02
CA PHE A 138 -6.88 7.31 31.53
C PHE A 138 -7.60 6.39 32.53
N ILE A 139 -7.77 5.11 32.21
CA ILE A 139 -8.37 4.11 33.11
C ILE A 139 -7.49 3.94 34.35
N GLY A 140 -6.17 3.82 34.17
CA GLY A 140 -5.23 3.69 35.28
C GLY A 140 -5.27 4.88 36.22
N TYR A 141 -5.42 6.09 35.70
CA TYR A 141 -5.60 7.30 36.52
C TYR A 141 -6.88 7.25 37.35
N ILE A 142 -8.00 6.84 36.75
CA ILE A 142 -9.28 6.72 37.50
C ILE A 142 -9.12 5.69 38.64
N LEU A 143 -8.58 4.51 38.35
CA LEU A 143 -8.40 3.46 39.35
C LEU A 143 -7.44 3.90 40.47
N ALA A 144 -6.36 4.59 40.13
CA ALA A 144 -5.41 5.12 41.11
C ALA A 144 -6.05 6.21 41.99
N ALA A 145 -6.83 7.09 41.40
CA ALA A 145 -7.52 8.16 42.14
C ALA A 145 -8.52 7.58 43.14
N ASP A 146 -9.29 6.57 42.74
CA ASP A 146 -10.23 5.86 43.60
C ASP A 146 -9.52 5.09 44.73
N PHE A 147 -8.48 4.34 44.40
CA PHE A 147 -7.71 3.52 45.34
C PHE A 147 -6.97 4.39 46.37
N LEU A 148 -6.34 5.49 45.94
CA LEU A 148 -5.56 6.36 46.80
C LEU A 148 -6.40 7.44 47.51
N LYS A 149 -7.71 7.45 47.24
CA LYS A 149 -8.65 8.48 47.75
C LYS A 149 -8.13 9.92 47.51
N ILE A 150 -7.55 10.12 46.35
CA ILE A 150 -7.04 11.44 45.95
C ILE A 150 -8.26 12.35 45.69
N GLU A 151 -8.33 13.45 46.41
CA GLU A 151 -9.34 14.48 46.13
C GLU A 151 -8.99 15.15 44.79
N LEU A 152 -9.86 14.88 43.80
CA LEU A 152 -9.72 15.50 42.49
C LEU A 152 -10.02 17.00 42.56
N PRO A 153 -9.32 17.87 41.85
CA PRO A 153 -9.70 19.26 41.68
C PRO A 153 -11.17 19.35 41.27
N SER A 154 -11.90 20.35 41.79
CA SER A 154 -13.34 20.51 41.60
C SER A 154 -13.76 20.47 40.11
N SER A 155 -12.94 21.00 39.23
CA SER A 155 -13.14 20.95 37.77
C SER A 155 -13.08 19.52 37.18
N LEU A 156 -12.13 18.71 37.65
CA LEU A 156 -12.02 17.32 37.22
C LEU A 156 -13.12 16.45 37.84
N ASN A 157 -13.46 16.69 39.12
CA ASN A 157 -14.53 15.99 39.79
C ASN A 157 -15.90 16.24 39.11
N TYR A 158 -16.12 17.45 38.58
CA TYR A 158 -17.30 17.79 37.78
C TYR A 158 -17.32 16.97 36.47
N ILE A 159 -16.18 16.85 35.78
CA ILE A 159 -16.06 16.05 34.53
C ILE A 159 -16.33 14.57 34.80
N PHE A 160 -15.79 14.03 35.89
CA PHE A 160 -15.96 12.61 36.25
C PHE A 160 -17.36 12.26 36.71
N ASN A 161 -18.04 13.17 37.43
CA ASN A 161 -19.41 12.97 37.86
C ASN A 161 -20.45 13.32 36.78
N SER A 162 -20.03 13.94 35.70
CA SER A 162 -20.87 14.24 34.54
C SER A 162 -20.64 13.24 33.41
N TRP A 163 -21.60 13.16 32.49
CA TRP A 163 -21.48 12.34 31.26
C TRP A 163 -20.27 12.73 30.40
N LEU A 164 -19.56 13.82 30.73
CA LEU A 164 -18.40 14.31 30.00
C LEU A 164 -17.23 13.32 29.98
N PHE A 165 -17.07 12.47 31.01
CA PHE A 165 -16.00 11.46 30.99
C PHE A 165 -16.18 10.45 29.88
N LEU A 166 -17.41 10.17 29.41
CA LEU A 166 -17.71 9.28 28.29
C LEU A 166 -17.26 9.85 26.95
N LEU A 167 -17.06 11.18 26.87
CA LEU A 167 -16.59 11.80 25.61
C LEU A 167 -15.16 11.37 25.24
N ILE A 168 -14.32 11.03 26.20
CA ILE A 168 -12.93 10.62 25.93
C ILE A 168 -12.86 9.35 25.07
N PRO A 169 -13.49 8.22 25.48
CA PRO A 169 -13.52 7.05 24.61
C PRO A 169 -14.29 7.30 23.31
N VAL A 170 -15.34 8.09 23.31
CA VAL A 170 -16.08 8.46 22.08
C VAL A 170 -15.16 9.20 21.11
N CYS A 171 -14.42 10.21 21.57
CA CYS A 171 -13.44 10.92 20.74
C CYS A 171 -12.38 9.96 20.16
N TYR A 172 -11.89 9.01 20.96
CA TYR A 172 -10.96 7.99 20.48
C TYR A 172 -11.55 7.18 19.32
N TYR A 173 -12.77 6.68 19.45
CA TYR A 173 -13.45 5.93 18.38
C TYR A 173 -13.65 6.80 17.13
N VAL A 174 -14.10 8.03 17.29
CA VAL A 174 -14.31 8.97 16.16
C VAL A 174 -13.02 9.23 15.40
N VAL A 175 -11.91 9.48 16.11
CA VAL A 175 -10.60 9.71 15.48
C VAL A 175 -10.15 8.50 14.65
N ILE A 176 -10.25 7.28 15.19
CA ILE A 176 -9.84 6.08 14.47
C ILE A 176 -10.75 5.79 13.27
N ILE A 177 -12.07 5.92 13.42
CA ILE A 177 -13.00 5.74 12.30
C ILE A 177 -12.69 6.73 11.20
N THR A 178 -12.52 8.01 11.53
CA THR A 178 -12.20 9.05 10.55
C THR A 178 -10.86 8.78 9.86
N PHE A 179 -9.82 8.43 10.62
CA PHE A 179 -8.53 8.06 10.07
C PHE A 179 -8.63 6.88 9.11
N THR A 180 -9.34 5.83 9.50
CA THR A 180 -9.52 4.61 8.69
C THR A 180 -10.29 4.93 7.41
N ALA A 181 -11.41 5.66 7.51
CA ALA A 181 -12.23 6.05 6.37
C ALA A 181 -11.46 6.92 5.37
N VAL A 182 -10.80 7.98 5.83
CA VAL A 182 -10.04 8.89 4.98
C VAL A 182 -8.95 8.15 4.21
N ASN A 183 -8.18 7.30 4.87
CA ASN A 183 -7.10 6.55 4.20
C ASN A 183 -7.66 5.47 3.25
N TYR A 184 -8.75 4.79 3.62
CA TYR A 184 -9.40 3.80 2.76
C TYR A 184 -9.90 4.43 1.44
N PHE A 185 -10.59 5.58 1.54
CA PHE A 185 -11.10 6.26 0.34
C PHE A 185 -10.01 6.94 -0.48
N ARG A 186 -8.94 7.41 0.14
CA ARG A 186 -7.77 7.95 -0.59
C ARG A 186 -7.13 6.90 -1.50
N ILE A 187 -7.02 5.65 -1.03
CA ILE A 187 -6.50 4.54 -1.84
C ILE A 187 -7.46 4.21 -3.00
N LYS A 188 -8.77 4.34 -2.80
CA LYS A 188 -9.76 4.13 -3.87
C LYS A 188 -9.66 5.20 -4.98
N GLY A 189 -9.34 6.43 -4.64
CA GLY A 189 -9.20 7.54 -5.60
C GLY A 189 -7.97 7.39 -6.51
N SER A 190 -6.92 6.68 -6.10
CA SER A 190 -5.74 6.42 -6.92
C SER A 190 -5.94 5.33 -7.99
N ASP A 191 -7.02 4.55 -7.88
CA ASP A 191 -7.33 3.47 -8.83
C ASP A 191 -8.13 3.99 -10.07
N VAL A 192 -8.53 5.29 -10.09
CA VAL A 192 -9.46 5.88 -11.11
C VAL A 192 -8.77 6.97 -11.94
N SER A 193 -7.57 7.37 -11.60
CA SER A 193 -6.74 8.32 -12.35
C SER A 193 -5.62 7.57 -13.08
#